data_8297bf73006c1b2450dd85f791a7bbea
#
_entry.id   8297bf73006c1b2450dd85f791a7bbea
#
_cell.length_a   1.000
_cell.length_b   1.000
_cell.length_c   1.000
_cell.angle_alpha   90.00
_cell.angle_beta   90.00
_cell.angle_gamma   90.00
#
_symmetry.space_group_name_H-M   'P 1'
#
loop_
_entity.id
_entity.type
_entity.pdbx_description
1 polymer ?
#
loop_
_entity_poly.entity_id
_entity_poly.type
_entity_poly.pdbx_seq_one_letter_code
_entity_poly.pdbx_strand_id
1 'polypeptide(L)'
;MAKEAKAKKQDPQQQLEALFNKLVKQHTEFTQPLVELPEHEFAKAGLIQGLVEGNLTPPVMLIALTEGHWEYAADTAKFDDLAYQLLSDIEGDWPVFAVVDDGMNQRILALFGADGSDGTHGADTLPSLEELRSFDRMERDPTFRWSMRVYTRLMQRFDAFHENVYRVTKDKVNDKNDIIEEVAKLLFLETFRVHHDEDLTFKDDEGNTLRFRDVYDWQYVARHGDKAVAQIKAAFEEFKSHENYVVISDDGSRNPIFSKETHLRLSVAKNYQDLLEAIQNLGPVKTNDGKIAKEHGTLADVSGDLLGRVFDVFLRANFESKGGLGVYLTPNPVKQAMLEIAMHDIDDDDEMRSRLANGDFRFCDPTCGSFGFGSVALSQIDKWIDFKLVLADDKKESLKQKLRDCAFTGADAAPRMVMLARVNMALQGAPKAQIFYTDNSLTTNALKPNSFDLICTNPPFGTPKFDKGKNGQNSKANYEANMEQVLGGFRPTKKVVDSYNAWYDHVKMK
;
A
#
# COMPACT_ATOMS: atom_id res chain seq x y z
N MET A 1 -46.56 -28.80 -21.92
CA MET A 1 -46.61 -28.25 -20.54
C MET A 1 -45.51 -28.91 -19.74
N ALA A 2 -44.34 -28.33 -19.73
CA ALA A 2 -43.22 -28.73 -18.88
C ALA A 2 -43.42 -28.03 -17.53
N LYS A 3 -43.53 -28.81 -16.46
CA LYS A 3 -43.52 -28.33 -15.10
C LYS A 3 -42.10 -27.86 -14.80
N GLU A 4 -41.91 -26.55 -14.71
CA GLU A 4 -40.77 -25.97 -14.01
C GLU A 4 -40.81 -26.41 -12.56
N ALA A 5 -39.88 -27.29 -12.19
CA ALA A 5 -39.62 -27.59 -10.79
C ALA A 5 -39.04 -26.30 -10.16
N LYS A 6 -39.84 -25.58 -9.37
CA LYS A 6 -39.33 -24.54 -8.46
C LYS A 6 -38.27 -25.24 -7.55
N ALA A 7 -36.99 -24.88 -7.77
CA ALA A 7 -35.95 -25.22 -6.84
C ALA A 7 -36.39 -24.64 -5.46
N LYS A 8 -36.43 -25.50 -4.44
CA LYS A 8 -36.64 -25.05 -3.05
C LYS A 8 -35.46 -24.16 -2.70
N LYS A 9 -35.75 -22.92 -2.31
CA LYS A 9 -34.73 -22.07 -1.66
C LYS A 9 -34.15 -22.87 -0.49
N GLN A 10 -32.90 -23.24 -0.59
CA GLN A 10 -32.19 -23.84 0.55
C GLN A 10 -31.95 -22.77 1.59
N ASP A 11 -32.18 -23.12 2.85
CA ASP A 11 -31.86 -22.28 3.99
C ASP A 11 -30.32 -22.15 4.08
N PRO A 12 -29.73 -20.94 4.14
CA PRO A 12 -28.26 -20.75 4.26
C PRO A 12 -27.65 -21.52 5.42
N GLN A 13 -28.37 -21.71 6.51
CA GLN A 13 -27.91 -22.50 7.65
C GLN A 13 -27.73 -23.99 7.25
N GLN A 14 -28.71 -24.57 6.59
CA GLN A 14 -28.63 -25.94 6.10
C GLN A 14 -27.54 -26.11 5.04
N GLN A 15 -27.31 -25.07 4.26
CA GLN A 15 -26.27 -25.04 3.25
C GLN A 15 -24.87 -24.99 3.90
N LEU A 16 -24.66 -24.20 4.94
CA LEU A 16 -23.42 -24.15 5.71
C LEU A 16 -23.12 -25.51 6.36
N GLU A 17 -24.12 -26.13 6.98
CA GLU A 17 -23.97 -27.47 7.56
C GLU A 17 -23.64 -28.53 6.50
N ALA A 18 -24.27 -28.47 5.32
CA ALA A 18 -23.99 -29.37 4.20
C ALA A 18 -22.54 -29.17 3.68
N LEU A 19 -22.09 -27.92 3.57
CA LEU A 19 -20.73 -27.57 3.18
C LEU A 19 -19.71 -28.11 4.18
N PHE A 20 -19.93 -27.89 5.47
CA PHE A 20 -19.12 -28.45 6.55
C PHE A 20 -19.03 -29.98 6.47
N ASN A 21 -20.17 -30.65 6.40
CA ASN A 21 -20.21 -32.13 6.31
C ASN A 21 -19.51 -32.65 5.04
N LYS A 22 -19.61 -31.96 3.93
CA LYS A 22 -18.92 -32.32 2.67
C LYS A 22 -17.40 -32.16 2.85
N LEU A 23 -16.94 -31.06 3.45
CA LEU A 23 -15.53 -30.79 3.65
C LEU A 23 -14.88 -31.79 4.61
N VAL A 24 -15.50 -32.08 5.74
CA VAL A 24 -15.03 -33.08 6.73
C VAL A 24 -14.97 -34.51 6.13
N LYS A 25 -15.86 -34.83 5.19
CA LYS A 25 -15.78 -36.11 4.47
C LYS A 25 -14.63 -36.14 3.48
N GLN A 26 -14.28 -35.06 2.87
CA GLN A 26 -13.17 -34.95 1.91
C GLN A 26 -11.82 -34.84 2.59
N HIS A 27 -11.80 -34.16 3.73
CA HIS A 27 -10.61 -33.88 4.54
C HIS A 27 -10.87 -34.28 5.99
N THR A 28 -10.73 -35.60 6.24
CA THR A 28 -11.04 -36.24 7.55
C THR A 28 -10.18 -35.74 8.70
N GLU A 29 -9.18 -34.94 8.42
CA GLU A 29 -8.25 -34.33 9.36
C GLU A 29 -8.84 -33.08 10.07
N PHE A 30 -9.91 -32.49 9.54
CA PHE A 30 -10.65 -31.43 10.23
C PHE A 30 -11.55 -32.07 11.30
N THR A 31 -11.03 -32.08 12.53
CA THR A 31 -11.67 -32.81 13.65
C THR A 31 -12.36 -31.84 14.64
N GLN A 32 -12.19 -30.56 14.49
CA GLN A 32 -12.82 -29.59 15.38
C GLN A 32 -14.25 -29.25 14.92
N PRO A 33 -15.17 -28.93 15.86
CA PRO A 33 -16.51 -28.51 15.51
C PRO A 33 -16.49 -27.17 14.75
N LEU A 34 -17.52 -26.95 13.92
CA LEU A 34 -17.76 -25.69 13.27
C LEU A 34 -18.06 -24.62 14.32
N VAL A 35 -17.31 -23.52 14.33
CA VAL A 35 -17.58 -22.34 15.12
C VAL A 35 -18.34 -21.34 14.26
N GLU A 36 -19.64 -21.16 14.54
CA GLU A 36 -20.47 -20.23 13.76
C GLU A 36 -20.05 -18.78 13.97
N LEU A 37 -20.07 -18.02 12.88
CA LEU A 37 -19.78 -16.58 12.84
C LEU A 37 -21.07 -15.76 12.98
N PRO A 38 -20.96 -14.44 13.31
CA PRO A 38 -22.11 -13.55 13.38
C PRO A 38 -22.99 -13.61 12.12
N GLU A 39 -24.29 -13.42 12.31
CA GLU A 39 -25.23 -13.42 11.19
C GLU A 39 -25.00 -12.24 10.26
N HIS A 40 -25.07 -12.53 8.95
CA HIS A 40 -25.02 -11.51 7.90
C HIS A 40 -26.31 -11.57 7.06
N GLU A 41 -26.72 -10.46 6.45
CA GLU A 41 -28.01 -10.34 5.73
C GLU A 41 -28.17 -11.43 4.64
N PHE A 42 -27.10 -11.78 3.94
CA PHE A 42 -27.14 -12.72 2.81
C PHE A 42 -26.08 -13.83 2.91
N ALA A 43 -25.43 -13.99 4.05
CA ALA A 43 -24.42 -15.02 4.26
C ALA A 43 -24.54 -15.66 5.64
N LYS A 44 -24.27 -16.97 5.70
CA LYS A 44 -23.97 -17.70 6.92
C LYS A 44 -22.56 -18.23 6.84
N ALA A 45 -21.81 -18.08 7.90
CA ALA A 45 -20.42 -18.49 7.89
C ALA A 45 -20.00 -19.17 9.20
N GLY A 46 -18.90 -19.90 9.15
CA GLY A 46 -18.29 -20.53 10.31
C GLY A 46 -16.83 -20.85 10.06
N LEU A 47 -16.10 -21.10 11.13
CA LEU A 47 -14.69 -21.47 11.12
C LEU A 47 -14.51 -22.93 11.47
N ILE A 48 -13.62 -23.62 10.75
CA ILE A 48 -13.19 -24.98 11.08
C ILE A 48 -11.67 -25.04 11.21
N GLN A 49 -11.19 -25.94 12.06
CA GLN A 49 -9.76 -26.17 12.28
C GLN A 49 -9.46 -27.67 12.33
N GLY A 50 -8.25 -28.03 11.97
CA GLY A 50 -7.70 -29.36 12.15
C GLY A 50 -6.66 -29.40 13.26
N LEU A 51 -6.18 -30.60 13.56
CA LEU A 51 -5.10 -30.86 14.51
C LEU A 51 -3.93 -31.53 13.79
N VAL A 52 -2.75 -30.93 13.88
CA VAL A 52 -1.50 -31.51 13.40
C VAL A 52 -0.51 -31.60 14.57
N GLU A 53 -0.09 -32.81 14.90
CA GLU A 53 0.81 -33.09 16.03
C GLU A 53 0.32 -32.46 17.35
N GLY A 54 -0.99 -32.43 17.57
CA GLY A 54 -1.60 -31.89 18.80
C GLY A 54 -1.78 -30.38 18.82
N ASN A 55 -1.41 -29.64 17.75
CA ASN A 55 -1.63 -28.22 17.62
C ASN A 55 -2.76 -27.93 16.63
N LEU A 56 -3.58 -26.93 16.93
CA LEU A 56 -4.60 -26.43 15.99
C LEU A 56 -3.93 -25.78 14.77
N THR A 57 -4.49 -26.06 13.60
CA THR A 57 -4.13 -25.33 12.37
C THR A 57 -4.78 -23.94 12.38
N PRO A 58 -4.31 -22.98 11.57
CA PRO A 58 -5.09 -21.81 11.22
C PRO A 58 -6.49 -22.22 10.75
N PRO A 59 -7.53 -21.45 11.09
CA PRO A 59 -8.88 -21.79 10.69
C PRO A 59 -9.10 -21.63 9.18
N VAL A 60 -10.05 -22.40 8.66
CA VAL A 60 -10.62 -22.21 7.33
C VAL A 60 -12.03 -21.71 7.49
N MET A 61 -12.41 -20.66 6.76
CA MET A 61 -13.74 -20.07 6.79
C MET A 61 -14.65 -20.76 5.77
N LEU A 62 -15.82 -21.19 6.20
CA LEU A 62 -16.87 -21.68 5.34
C LEU A 62 -17.96 -20.61 5.23
N ILE A 63 -18.38 -20.29 4.01
CA ILE A 63 -19.41 -19.30 3.75
C ILE A 63 -20.48 -19.89 2.85
N ALA A 64 -21.73 -19.90 3.32
CA ALA A 64 -22.91 -20.20 2.52
C ALA A 64 -23.56 -18.86 2.13
N LEU A 65 -23.58 -18.53 0.84
CA LEU A 65 -24.25 -17.34 0.30
C LEU A 65 -25.70 -17.65 -0.06
N THR A 66 -26.60 -16.70 0.15
CA THR A 66 -27.96 -16.80 -0.40
C THR A 66 -27.93 -16.67 -1.92
N GLU A 67 -28.89 -17.31 -2.58
CA GLU A 67 -29.07 -17.22 -4.03
C GLU A 67 -29.11 -15.76 -4.53
N GLY A 68 -28.33 -15.44 -5.55
CA GLY A 68 -28.26 -14.11 -6.15
C GLY A 68 -27.10 -13.22 -5.63
N HIS A 69 -26.25 -13.73 -4.73
CA HIS A 69 -25.14 -12.97 -4.15
C HIS A 69 -23.75 -13.55 -4.52
N TRP A 70 -23.68 -14.32 -5.61
CA TRP A 70 -22.41 -14.93 -6.06
C TRP A 70 -21.32 -13.89 -6.38
N GLU A 71 -21.66 -12.66 -6.69
CA GLU A 71 -20.70 -11.59 -6.91
C GLU A 71 -19.73 -11.38 -5.73
N TYR A 72 -20.17 -11.69 -4.50
CA TYR A 72 -19.31 -11.65 -3.31
C TYR A 72 -18.26 -12.78 -3.24
N ALA A 73 -18.43 -13.83 -4.04
CA ALA A 73 -17.41 -14.85 -4.21
C ALA A 73 -16.60 -14.65 -5.51
N ALA A 74 -17.21 -14.04 -6.52
CA ALA A 74 -16.59 -13.84 -7.84
C ALA A 74 -15.61 -12.66 -7.87
N ASP A 75 -15.91 -11.60 -7.12
CA ASP A 75 -15.11 -10.37 -6.99
C ASP A 75 -14.37 -10.39 -5.64
N THR A 76 -13.04 -10.39 -5.68
CA THR A 76 -12.20 -10.49 -4.48
C THR A 76 -12.34 -9.26 -3.57
N ALA A 77 -12.55 -8.07 -4.11
CA ALA A 77 -12.75 -6.86 -3.30
C ALA A 77 -14.06 -6.92 -2.52
N LYS A 78 -15.16 -7.35 -3.16
CA LYS A 78 -16.44 -7.57 -2.48
C LYS A 78 -16.36 -8.70 -1.46
N PHE A 79 -15.56 -9.73 -1.76
CA PHE A 79 -15.34 -10.81 -0.83
C PHE A 79 -14.58 -10.34 0.40
N ASP A 80 -13.55 -9.52 0.24
CA ASP A 80 -12.77 -8.97 1.35
C ASP A 80 -13.65 -8.13 2.29
N ASP A 81 -14.55 -7.31 1.73
CA ASP A 81 -15.54 -6.55 2.51
C ASP A 81 -16.47 -7.47 3.32
N LEU A 82 -16.97 -8.53 2.70
CA LEU A 82 -17.83 -9.52 3.38
C LEU A 82 -17.06 -10.28 4.46
N ALA A 83 -15.87 -10.80 4.14
CA ALA A 83 -15.02 -11.51 5.08
C ALA A 83 -14.69 -10.64 6.30
N TYR A 84 -14.37 -9.38 6.05
CA TYR A 84 -14.10 -8.42 7.12
C TYR A 84 -15.32 -8.22 8.04
N GLN A 85 -16.52 -8.07 7.49
CA GLN A 85 -17.75 -7.92 8.28
C GLN A 85 -18.03 -9.16 9.15
N LEU A 86 -17.81 -10.35 8.58
CA LEU A 86 -18.01 -11.61 9.29
C LEU A 86 -16.96 -11.88 10.39
N LEU A 87 -15.75 -11.32 10.24
CA LEU A 87 -14.62 -11.56 11.13
C LEU A 87 -14.34 -10.42 12.12
N SER A 88 -15.02 -9.28 12.00
CA SER A 88 -14.72 -8.05 12.75
C SER A 88 -14.74 -8.22 14.26
N ASP A 89 -15.60 -9.09 14.78
CA ASP A 89 -15.85 -9.28 16.21
C ASP A 89 -15.23 -10.57 16.76
N ILE A 90 -14.44 -11.30 15.95
CA ILE A 90 -13.88 -12.58 16.37
C ILE A 90 -12.62 -12.38 17.20
N GLU A 91 -12.62 -13.02 18.36
CA GLU A 91 -11.43 -13.24 19.15
C GLU A 91 -10.79 -14.57 18.73
N GLY A 92 -9.56 -14.56 18.25
CA GLY A 92 -8.86 -15.79 17.88
C GLY A 92 -8.11 -15.70 16.55
N ASP A 93 -7.73 -16.85 16.02
CA ASP A 93 -6.96 -16.96 14.79
C ASP A 93 -7.83 -16.64 13.57
N TRP A 94 -7.29 -15.82 12.65
CA TRP A 94 -7.96 -15.49 11.41
C TRP A 94 -7.82 -16.63 10.40
N PRO A 95 -8.86 -16.86 9.58
CA PRO A 95 -8.80 -17.86 8.53
C PRO A 95 -7.82 -17.44 7.44
N VAL A 96 -7.07 -18.42 6.92
CA VAL A 96 -6.13 -18.26 5.80
C VAL A 96 -6.75 -18.67 4.47
N PHE A 97 -7.82 -19.47 4.51
CA PHE A 97 -8.61 -19.88 3.36
C PHE A 97 -10.09 -19.75 3.64
N ALA A 98 -10.85 -19.53 2.58
CA ALA A 98 -12.30 -19.61 2.61
C ALA A 98 -12.82 -20.55 1.54
N VAL A 99 -13.87 -21.28 1.86
CA VAL A 99 -14.68 -22.03 0.92
C VAL A 99 -16.05 -21.39 0.86
N VAL A 100 -16.41 -20.84 -0.30
CA VAL A 100 -17.66 -20.11 -0.53
C VAL A 100 -18.56 -20.95 -1.43
N ASP A 101 -19.82 -21.09 -1.04
CA ASP A 101 -20.82 -21.89 -1.76
C ASP A 101 -22.16 -21.17 -1.78
N ASP A 102 -22.82 -21.07 -2.97
CA ASP A 102 -24.16 -20.50 -3.12
C ASP A 102 -25.24 -21.55 -3.44
N GLY A 103 -24.87 -22.82 -3.29
CA GLY A 103 -25.72 -23.97 -3.60
C GLY A 103 -25.66 -24.41 -5.08
N MET A 104 -25.12 -23.60 -5.97
CA MET A 104 -24.89 -23.91 -7.39
C MET A 104 -23.41 -23.89 -7.75
N ASN A 105 -22.66 -22.97 -7.17
CA ASN A 105 -21.25 -22.73 -7.42
C ASN A 105 -20.46 -22.83 -6.13
N GLN A 106 -19.21 -23.27 -6.23
CA GLN A 106 -18.27 -23.32 -5.12
C GLN A 106 -16.95 -22.69 -5.54
N ARG A 107 -16.32 -21.90 -4.67
CA ARG A 107 -15.00 -21.30 -4.88
C ARG A 107 -14.17 -21.43 -3.63
N ILE A 108 -12.88 -21.69 -3.82
CA ILE A 108 -11.88 -21.66 -2.75
C ILE A 108 -11.07 -20.37 -2.94
N LEU A 109 -10.88 -19.64 -1.86
CA LEU A 109 -10.14 -18.38 -1.83
C LEU A 109 -9.04 -18.48 -0.79
N ALA A 110 -7.82 -18.12 -1.17
CA ALA A 110 -6.74 -17.86 -0.24
C ALA A 110 -6.90 -16.43 0.26
N LEU A 111 -6.96 -16.26 1.57
CA LEU A 111 -7.21 -14.97 2.20
C LEU A 111 -5.90 -14.25 2.48
N PHE A 112 -5.83 -12.99 2.09
CA PHE A 112 -4.71 -12.08 2.41
C PHE A 112 -3.33 -12.61 2.00
N GLY A 113 -3.27 -13.41 0.92
CA GLY A 113 -2.04 -14.02 0.46
C GLY A 113 -1.45 -14.98 1.47
N ALA A 114 -1.84 -16.24 1.37
CA ALA A 114 -1.33 -17.34 2.21
C ALA A 114 0.20 -17.53 2.14
N ASP A 115 0.84 -16.88 1.19
CA ASP A 115 2.29 -16.79 0.97
C ASP A 115 2.89 -15.44 1.43
N GLY A 116 2.10 -14.59 2.11
CA GLY A 116 2.49 -13.22 2.45
C GLY A 116 2.29 -12.21 1.32
N SER A 117 1.73 -12.63 0.16
CA SER A 117 1.29 -11.71 -0.88
C SER A 117 0.00 -10.98 -0.45
N ASP A 118 -0.19 -9.77 -0.96
CA ASP A 118 -1.34 -8.94 -0.58
C ASP A 118 -2.58 -9.27 -1.39
N GLY A 119 -3.66 -9.50 -0.69
CA GLY A 119 -4.99 -9.61 -1.25
C GLY A 119 -5.49 -11.03 -1.44
N THR A 120 -6.80 -11.17 -1.34
CA THR A 120 -7.51 -12.42 -1.58
C THR A 120 -7.42 -12.83 -3.05
N HIS A 121 -7.11 -14.08 -3.30
CA HIS A 121 -7.06 -14.65 -4.65
C HIS A 121 -7.72 -16.04 -4.73
N GLY A 122 -8.09 -16.47 -5.93
CA GLY A 122 -8.66 -17.79 -6.16
C GLY A 122 -7.61 -18.88 -5.96
N ALA A 123 -7.99 -19.96 -5.28
CA ALA A 123 -7.19 -21.16 -5.14
C ALA A 123 -7.92 -22.35 -5.82
N ASP A 124 -7.16 -23.26 -6.42
CA ASP A 124 -7.72 -24.43 -7.09
C ASP A 124 -8.15 -25.49 -6.09
N THR A 125 -7.40 -25.64 -4.99
CA THR A 125 -7.63 -26.65 -3.94
C THR A 125 -7.39 -26.04 -2.57
N LEU A 126 -8.03 -26.63 -1.56
CA LEU A 126 -7.69 -26.38 -0.17
C LEU A 126 -6.36 -27.09 0.15
N PRO A 127 -5.38 -26.42 0.76
CA PRO A 127 -4.12 -27.05 1.14
C PRO A 127 -4.32 -28.14 2.22
N SER A 128 -3.35 -29.04 2.33
CA SER A 128 -3.30 -30.00 3.44
C SER A 128 -3.15 -29.30 4.78
N LEU A 129 -3.47 -30.00 5.89
CA LEU A 129 -3.28 -29.40 7.23
C LEU A 129 -1.82 -29.09 7.56
N GLU A 130 -0.88 -29.86 7.02
CA GLU A 130 0.55 -29.58 7.18
C GLU A 130 0.97 -28.28 6.47
N GLU A 131 0.44 -28.07 5.26
CA GLU A 131 0.59 -26.80 4.54
C GLU A 131 -0.09 -25.65 5.29
N LEU A 132 -1.34 -25.81 5.76
CA LEU A 132 -2.03 -24.81 6.59
C LEU A 132 -1.21 -24.44 7.83
N ARG A 133 -0.55 -25.39 8.47
CA ARG A 133 0.32 -25.12 9.62
C ARG A 133 1.53 -24.25 9.27
N SER A 134 2.04 -24.32 8.04
CA SER A 134 3.17 -23.49 7.62
C SER A 134 2.83 -22.00 7.58
N PHE A 135 1.56 -21.64 7.38
CA PHE A 135 1.06 -20.26 7.42
C PHE A 135 0.96 -19.68 8.83
N ASP A 136 1.12 -20.50 9.87
CA ASP A 136 0.87 -20.19 11.29
C ASP A 136 1.82 -19.14 11.90
N ARG A 137 3.02 -18.96 11.36
CA ARG A 137 4.04 -18.10 12.00
C ARG A 137 3.83 -16.61 11.80
N MET A 138 3.33 -16.17 10.64
CA MET A 138 3.11 -14.75 10.34
C MET A 138 1.78 -14.23 10.89
N GLU A 139 0.79 -15.12 11.06
CA GLU A 139 -0.57 -14.77 11.47
C GLU A 139 -0.81 -14.76 12.97
N ARG A 140 0.09 -15.36 13.75
CA ARG A 140 0.03 -15.31 15.22
C ARG A 140 0.45 -13.97 15.81
N ASP A 141 1.04 -13.06 15.00
CA ASP A 141 1.36 -11.73 15.45
C ASP A 141 0.08 -10.89 15.59
N PRO A 142 -0.33 -10.52 16.83
CA PRO A 142 -1.50 -9.67 17.06
C PRO A 142 -1.37 -8.30 16.38
N THR A 143 -0.16 -7.82 16.16
CA THR A 143 0.14 -6.57 15.45
C THR A 143 -0.24 -6.69 13.97
N PHE A 144 0.06 -7.82 13.34
CA PHE A 144 -0.32 -8.08 11.95
C PHE A 144 -1.85 -8.14 11.78
N ARG A 145 -2.55 -8.87 12.65
CA ARG A 145 -4.02 -8.96 12.62
C ARG A 145 -4.68 -7.60 12.80
N TRP A 146 -4.19 -6.82 13.75
CA TRP A 146 -4.68 -5.48 13.97
C TRP A 146 -4.42 -4.58 12.74
N SER A 147 -3.25 -4.70 12.15
CA SER A 147 -2.85 -3.98 10.94
C SER A 147 -3.78 -4.27 9.75
N MET A 148 -4.18 -5.52 9.56
CA MET A 148 -5.12 -5.89 8.48
C MET A 148 -6.54 -5.31 8.71
N ARG A 149 -7.04 -5.35 9.95
CA ARG A 149 -8.31 -4.70 10.32
C ARG A 149 -8.28 -3.19 10.06
N VAL A 150 -7.16 -2.58 10.36
CA VAL A 150 -6.95 -1.15 10.15
C VAL A 150 -6.90 -0.80 8.67
N TYR A 151 -6.29 -1.66 7.85
CA TYR A 151 -6.17 -1.44 6.41
C TYR A 151 -7.54 -1.22 5.74
N THR A 152 -8.46 -2.16 5.88
CA THR A 152 -9.80 -2.07 5.28
C THR A 152 -10.56 -0.86 5.82
N ARG A 153 -10.46 -0.61 7.13
CA ARG A 153 -11.10 0.54 7.77
C ARG A 153 -10.54 1.87 7.27
N LEU A 154 -9.23 1.98 7.09
CA LEU A 154 -8.58 3.17 6.54
C LEU A 154 -9.03 3.42 5.09
N MET A 155 -9.09 2.37 4.27
CA MET A 155 -9.55 2.48 2.89
C MET A 155 -10.96 3.04 2.81
N GLN A 156 -11.91 2.43 3.52
CA GLN A 156 -13.30 2.89 3.56
C GLN A 156 -13.43 4.34 4.05
N ARG A 157 -12.64 4.73 5.04
CA ARG A 157 -12.65 6.08 5.60
C ARG A 157 -12.03 7.11 4.67
N PHE A 158 -10.95 6.77 3.96
CA PHE A 158 -10.36 7.67 2.98
C PHE A 158 -11.28 7.89 1.77
N ASP A 159 -11.96 6.85 1.30
CA ASP A 159 -12.93 6.99 0.22
C ASP A 159 -14.12 7.84 0.65
N ALA A 160 -14.68 7.57 1.84
CA ALA A 160 -15.75 8.38 2.40
C ALA A 160 -15.33 9.84 2.63
N PHE A 161 -14.12 10.06 3.12
CA PHE A 161 -13.56 11.40 3.31
C PHE A 161 -13.42 12.14 1.98
N HIS A 162 -12.82 11.49 0.98
CA HIS A 162 -12.64 12.06 -0.36
C HIS A 162 -13.99 12.48 -0.97
N GLU A 163 -15.00 11.62 -0.92
CA GLU A 163 -16.34 11.93 -1.43
C GLU A 163 -17.02 13.07 -0.63
N ASN A 164 -16.86 13.08 0.68
CA ASN A 164 -17.43 14.12 1.54
C ASN A 164 -16.78 15.48 1.29
N VAL A 165 -15.45 15.54 1.24
CA VAL A 165 -14.73 16.79 0.95
C VAL A 165 -15.07 17.31 -0.44
N TYR A 166 -15.12 16.44 -1.45
CA TYR A 166 -15.50 16.83 -2.80
C TYR A 166 -16.92 17.42 -2.87
N ARG A 167 -17.86 16.86 -2.08
CA ARG A 167 -19.23 17.33 -2.02
C ARG A 167 -19.37 18.68 -1.30
N VAL A 168 -18.67 18.84 -0.17
CA VAL A 168 -18.78 20.01 0.72
C VAL A 168 -17.93 21.18 0.21
N THR A 169 -16.78 20.92 -0.39
CA THR A 169 -15.81 21.96 -0.79
C THR A 169 -15.76 22.23 -2.29
N LYS A 170 -16.71 21.70 -3.05
CA LYS A 170 -16.79 21.78 -4.52
C LYS A 170 -16.55 23.18 -5.09
N ASP A 171 -16.98 24.21 -4.37
CA ASP A 171 -16.81 25.61 -4.78
C ASP A 171 -15.41 26.20 -4.43
N LYS A 172 -14.65 25.55 -3.54
CA LYS A 172 -13.33 26.03 -3.06
C LYS A 172 -12.15 25.16 -3.55
N VAL A 173 -12.41 23.87 -3.78
CA VAL A 173 -11.43 22.91 -4.30
C VAL A 173 -12.03 22.29 -5.55
N ASN A 174 -11.61 22.80 -6.71
CA ASN A 174 -12.27 22.55 -7.99
C ASN A 174 -11.91 21.20 -8.63
N ASP A 175 -10.90 20.50 -8.12
CA ASP A 175 -10.38 19.25 -8.69
C ASP A 175 -10.23 18.18 -7.61
N LYS A 176 -10.61 16.95 -7.92
CA LYS A 176 -10.36 15.77 -7.07
C LYS A 176 -8.87 15.63 -6.70
N ASN A 177 -8.00 15.98 -7.63
CA ASN A 177 -6.56 15.95 -7.40
C ASN A 177 -6.09 16.95 -6.33
N ASP A 178 -6.77 18.08 -6.19
CA ASP A 178 -6.47 19.06 -5.15
C ASP A 178 -6.82 18.53 -3.75
N ILE A 179 -7.87 17.72 -3.65
CA ILE A 179 -8.22 17.04 -2.38
C ILE A 179 -7.15 16.03 -1.99
N ILE A 180 -6.64 15.26 -2.96
CA ILE A 180 -5.55 14.31 -2.73
C ILE A 180 -4.31 15.04 -2.20
N GLU A 181 -3.98 16.19 -2.75
CA GLU A 181 -2.87 17.00 -2.24
C GLU A 181 -3.11 17.48 -0.80
N GLU A 182 -4.32 17.89 -0.47
CA GLU A 182 -4.66 18.30 0.90
C GLU A 182 -4.55 17.13 1.89
N VAL A 183 -5.05 15.95 1.50
CA VAL A 183 -4.88 14.72 2.30
C VAL A 183 -3.39 14.40 2.48
N ALA A 184 -2.59 14.48 1.41
CA ALA A 184 -1.15 14.23 1.50
C ALA A 184 -0.42 15.20 2.44
N LYS A 185 -0.80 16.48 2.44
CA LYS A 185 -0.24 17.49 3.37
C LYS A 185 -0.59 17.17 4.83
N LEU A 186 -1.81 16.72 5.09
CA LEU A 186 -2.23 16.32 6.43
C LEU A 186 -1.56 15.00 6.85
N LEU A 187 -1.45 14.02 5.95
CA LEU A 187 -0.67 12.81 6.22
C LEU A 187 0.82 13.11 6.46
N PHE A 188 1.38 14.10 5.77
CA PHE A 188 2.73 14.56 6.08
C PHE A 188 2.84 15.08 7.52
N LEU A 189 1.89 15.85 8.00
CA LEU A 189 1.86 16.26 9.41
C LEU A 189 1.75 15.04 10.35
N GLU A 190 1.00 14.01 9.97
CA GLU A 190 0.92 12.78 10.77
C GLU A 190 2.28 12.07 10.90
N THR A 191 3.21 12.21 9.94
CA THR A 191 4.56 11.63 10.05
C THR A 191 5.30 12.11 11.30
N PHE A 192 5.05 13.34 11.74
CA PHE A 192 5.64 13.88 12.96
C PHE A 192 5.09 13.20 14.22
N ARG A 193 3.85 12.75 14.21
CA ARG A 193 3.30 11.95 15.31
C ARG A 193 3.83 10.52 15.31
N VAL A 194 4.05 9.96 14.13
CA VAL A 194 4.46 8.55 13.95
C VAL A 194 5.94 8.37 14.23
N HIS A 195 6.80 9.27 13.73
CA HIS A 195 8.24 9.06 13.68
C HIS A 195 9.06 9.98 14.62
N HIS A 196 8.41 10.83 15.39
CA HIS A 196 9.09 11.71 16.34
C HIS A 196 8.59 11.48 17.76
N ASP A 197 9.48 11.07 18.66
CA ASP A 197 9.15 10.84 20.08
C ASP A 197 9.10 12.16 20.88
N GLU A 198 9.73 13.22 20.36
CA GLU A 198 9.82 14.49 21.06
C GLU A 198 8.55 15.33 20.90
N ASP A 199 8.25 16.13 21.94
CA ASP A 199 7.18 17.12 21.93
C ASP A 199 7.56 18.30 21.04
N LEU A 200 7.30 18.17 19.74
CA LEU A 200 7.48 19.26 18.79
C LEU A 200 6.57 20.43 19.15
N THR A 201 7.13 21.64 19.15
CA THR A 201 6.40 22.88 19.38
C THR A 201 6.46 23.76 18.15
N PHE A 202 5.43 24.57 17.99
CA PHE A 202 5.35 25.59 16.94
C PHE A 202 4.69 26.88 17.49
N LYS A 203 4.77 27.95 16.74
CA LYS A 203 4.09 29.21 17.09
C LYS A 203 2.84 29.37 16.24
N ASP A 204 1.72 29.72 16.89
CA ASP A 204 0.51 30.12 16.19
C ASP A 204 0.59 31.56 15.70
N ASP A 205 -0.41 32.01 14.93
CA ASP A 205 -0.48 33.38 14.39
C ASP A 205 -0.55 34.47 15.49
N GLU A 206 -0.93 34.10 16.71
CA GLU A 206 -0.95 34.99 17.88
C GLU A 206 0.41 35.02 18.61
N GLY A 207 1.37 34.19 18.17
CA GLY A 207 2.70 34.08 18.77
C GLY A 207 2.78 33.16 19.98
N ASN A 208 1.71 32.40 20.28
CA ASN A 208 1.70 31.41 21.37
C ASN A 208 2.50 30.19 20.96
N THR A 209 3.34 29.68 21.86
CA THR A 209 4.03 28.40 21.64
C THR A 209 3.09 27.26 22.04
N LEU A 210 2.79 26.38 21.09
CA LEU A 210 1.88 25.25 21.25
C LEU A 210 2.61 23.93 21.00
N ARG A 211 2.16 22.86 21.67
CA ARG A 211 2.64 21.50 21.42
C ARG A 211 1.89 20.94 20.22
N PHE A 212 2.62 20.41 19.24
CA PHE A 212 2.02 19.89 18.02
C PHE A 212 1.00 18.76 18.27
N ARG A 213 1.36 17.81 19.14
CA ARG A 213 0.47 16.64 19.46
C ARG A 213 -0.84 17.04 20.12
N ASP A 214 -0.87 18.16 20.84
CA ASP A 214 -2.08 18.62 21.50
C ASP A 214 -3.06 19.26 20.51
N VAL A 215 -2.55 19.88 19.46
CA VAL A 215 -3.33 20.62 18.45
C VAL A 215 -3.70 19.72 17.28
N TYR A 216 -2.78 18.89 16.82
CA TYR A 216 -2.99 17.96 15.71
C TYR A 216 -3.69 16.68 16.20
N ASP A 217 -4.92 16.86 16.68
CA ASP A 217 -5.76 15.85 17.30
C ASP A 217 -7.23 16.06 16.93
N TRP A 218 -7.93 14.98 16.54
CA TRP A 218 -9.31 15.07 16.07
C TRP A 218 -10.29 15.56 17.15
N GLN A 219 -10.06 15.25 18.43
CA GLN A 219 -10.89 15.74 19.55
C GLN A 219 -10.62 17.20 19.84
N TYR A 220 -9.37 17.63 19.65
CA TYR A 220 -9.02 19.04 19.77
C TYR A 220 -9.72 19.87 18.69
N VAL A 221 -9.71 19.39 17.44
CA VAL A 221 -10.42 20.06 16.33
C VAL A 221 -11.93 20.09 16.58
N ALA A 222 -12.51 19.00 17.07
CA ALA A 222 -13.94 18.96 17.42
C ALA A 222 -14.34 20.01 18.47
N ARG A 223 -13.44 20.29 19.42
CA ARG A 223 -13.68 21.26 20.51
C ARG A 223 -13.41 22.72 20.13
N HIS A 224 -12.45 22.97 19.27
CA HIS A 224 -11.93 24.32 19.01
C HIS A 224 -12.27 24.84 17.59
N GLY A 225 -12.80 24.00 16.69
CA GLY A 225 -13.29 24.40 15.38
C GLY A 225 -12.26 25.17 14.54
N ASP A 226 -12.65 26.33 14.04
CA ASP A 226 -11.82 27.14 13.16
C ASP A 226 -10.48 27.60 13.79
N LYS A 227 -10.44 27.75 15.12
CA LYS A 227 -9.19 28.06 15.84
C LYS A 227 -8.18 26.92 15.68
N ALA A 228 -8.61 25.68 15.84
CA ALA A 228 -7.75 24.52 15.64
C ALA A 228 -7.25 24.43 14.19
N VAL A 229 -8.11 24.75 13.21
CA VAL A 229 -7.71 24.77 11.79
C VAL A 229 -6.61 25.81 11.55
N ALA A 230 -6.72 27.02 12.09
CA ALA A 230 -5.69 28.04 11.98
C ALA A 230 -4.37 27.57 12.58
N GLN A 231 -4.41 26.93 13.74
CA GLN A 231 -3.23 26.40 14.43
C GLN A 231 -2.59 25.24 13.66
N ILE A 232 -3.37 24.31 13.06
CA ILE A 232 -2.85 23.23 12.20
C ILE A 232 -2.19 23.82 10.95
N LYS A 233 -2.75 24.90 10.37
CA LYS A 233 -2.12 25.61 9.25
C LYS A 233 -0.79 26.22 9.65
N ALA A 234 -0.70 26.87 10.82
CA ALA A 234 0.55 27.39 11.34
C ALA A 234 1.59 26.28 11.56
N ALA A 235 1.18 25.13 12.11
CA ALA A 235 2.07 23.97 12.24
C ALA A 235 2.58 23.47 10.88
N PHE A 236 1.72 23.43 9.85
CA PHE A 236 2.15 23.05 8.51
C PHE A 236 3.18 24.02 7.94
N GLU A 237 2.99 25.35 8.10
CA GLU A 237 3.95 26.35 7.65
C GLU A 237 5.32 26.18 8.32
N GLU A 238 5.36 25.85 9.61
CA GLU A 238 6.59 25.58 10.37
C GLU A 238 7.27 24.29 9.90
N PHE A 239 6.51 23.21 9.77
CA PHE A 239 7.07 21.87 9.56
C PHE A 239 7.31 21.50 8.10
N LYS A 240 6.68 22.17 7.11
CA LYS A 240 6.85 21.84 5.68
C LYS A 240 8.30 21.94 5.18
N SER A 241 9.17 22.64 5.90
CA SER A 241 10.61 22.77 5.62
C SER A 241 11.50 22.22 6.73
N HIS A 242 10.96 21.37 7.61
CA HIS A 242 11.71 20.76 8.70
C HIS A 242 12.87 19.89 8.15
N GLU A 243 14.05 19.99 8.78
CA GLU A 243 15.30 19.43 8.29
C GLU A 243 15.26 17.93 8.04
N ASN A 244 14.53 17.17 8.85
CA ASN A 244 14.39 15.73 8.70
C ASN A 244 13.70 15.32 7.39
N TYR A 245 13.00 16.24 6.72
CA TYR A 245 12.24 16.03 5.49
C TYR A 245 12.80 16.86 4.31
N VAL A 246 14.01 17.39 4.47
CA VAL A 246 14.73 18.09 3.40
C VAL A 246 15.80 17.16 2.83
N VAL A 247 15.70 16.90 1.54
CA VAL A 247 16.72 16.17 0.79
C VAL A 247 17.77 17.15 0.30
N ILE A 248 19.04 16.87 0.58
CA ILE A 248 20.17 17.65 0.09
C ILE A 248 20.73 16.94 -1.14
N SER A 249 20.66 17.59 -2.30
CA SER A 249 21.26 17.08 -3.54
C SER A 249 22.78 17.22 -3.53
N ASP A 250 23.46 16.53 -4.44
CA ASP A 250 24.93 16.54 -4.55
C ASP A 250 25.52 17.93 -4.84
N ASP A 251 24.75 18.83 -5.43
CA ASP A 251 25.11 20.23 -5.67
C ASP A 251 24.90 21.15 -4.44
N GLY A 252 24.46 20.56 -3.31
CA GLY A 252 24.14 21.27 -2.08
C GLY A 252 22.76 21.92 -2.06
N SER A 253 21.94 21.77 -3.11
CA SER A 253 20.60 22.29 -3.13
C SER A 253 19.70 21.59 -2.12
N ARG A 254 18.85 22.36 -1.41
CA ARG A 254 17.91 21.88 -0.40
C ARG A 254 16.54 21.68 -1.05
N ASN A 255 16.06 20.46 -1.03
CA ASN A 255 14.80 20.06 -1.64
C ASN A 255 13.80 19.62 -0.57
N PRO A 256 12.98 20.51 -0.01
CA PRO A 256 11.90 20.14 0.90
C PRO A 256 10.80 19.37 0.14
N ILE A 257 9.96 18.63 0.89
CA ILE A 257 8.82 17.90 0.29
C ILE A 257 7.85 18.88 -0.36
N PHE A 258 7.62 20.04 0.28
CA PHE A 258 6.72 21.08 -0.21
C PHE A 258 7.48 22.34 -0.56
N SER A 259 7.04 23.03 -1.62
CA SER A 259 7.56 24.35 -1.96
C SER A 259 7.11 25.41 -0.94
N LYS A 260 7.77 26.57 -0.95
CA LYS A 260 7.40 27.68 -0.05
C LYS A 260 5.97 28.17 -0.29
N GLU A 261 5.49 28.06 -1.53
CA GLU A 261 4.16 28.49 -1.97
C GLU A 261 3.06 27.47 -1.66
N THR A 262 3.45 26.32 -1.12
CA THR A 262 2.49 25.26 -0.76
C THR A 262 1.87 25.56 0.60
N HIS A 263 0.54 25.67 0.65
CA HIS A 263 -0.24 25.94 1.85
C HIS A 263 -1.40 24.94 1.98
N LEU A 264 -1.92 24.77 3.20
CA LEU A 264 -3.18 24.06 3.42
C LEU A 264 -4.35 24.92 2.98
N ARG A 265 -5.13 24.44 2.01
CA ARG A 265 -6.27 25.15 1.40
C ARG A 265 -7.60 24.83 2.07
N LEU A 266 -7.78 23.64 2.62
CA LEU A 266 -8.98 23.30 3.38
C LEU A 266 -9.17 24.28 4.54
N SER A 267 -10.42 24.68 4.79
CA SER A 267 -10.74 25.66 5.82
C SER A 267 -11.92 25.26 6.71
N VAL A 268 -12.59 24.16 6.40
CA VAL A 268 -13.78 23.68 7.15
C VAL A 268 -13.29 22.76 8.26
N ALA A 269 -13.51 23.13 9.51
CA ALA A 269 -13.09 22.35 10.69
C ALA A 269 -13.59 20.89 10.67
N LYS A 270 -14.80 20.65 10.17
CA LYS A 270 -15.35 19.29 10.04
C LYS A 270 -14.51 18.40 9.13
N ASN A 271 -13.94 18.93 8.04
CA ASN A 271 -13.07 18.16 7.15
C ASN A 271 -11.77 17.74 7.83
N TYR A 272 -11.18 18.63 8.64
CA TYR A 272 -10.01 18.28 9.45
C TYR A 272 -10.35 17.24 10.51
N GLN A 273 -11.46 17.43 11.22
CA GLN A 273 -11.92 16.46 12.22
C GLN A 273 -12.11 15.08 11.60
N ASP A 274 -12.84 14.96 10.48
CA ASP A 274 -13.18 13.69 9.86
C ASP A 274 -11.91 12.96 9.37
N LEU A 275 -10.94 13.69 8.77
CA LEU A 275 -9.69 13.07 8.34
C LEU A 275 -8.84 12.65 9.53
N LEU A 276 -8.65 13.53 10.51
CA LEU A 276 -7.85 13.19 11.68
C LEU A 276 -8.48 12.05 12.48
N GLU A 277 -9.80 12.01 12.62
CA GLU A 277 -10.50 10.89 13.24
C GLU A 277 -10.27 9.59 12.45
N ALA A 278 -10.27 9.64 11.12
CA ALA A 278 -10.02 8.48 10.27
C ALA A 278 -8.63 7.87 10.50
N ILE A 279 -7.60 8.68 10.73
CA ILE A 279 -6.21 8.23 10.89
C ILE A 279 -5.74 8.09 12.34
N GLN A 280 -6.46 8.68 13.30
CA GLN A 280 -6.09 8.69 14.73
C GLN A 280 -7.04 7.92 15.64
N ASN A 281 -8.14 7.38 15.10
CA ASN A 281 -9.10 6.55 15.81
C ASN A 281 -9.32 5.25 15.05
N LEU A 282 -8.29 4.42 14.99
CA LEU A 282 -8.31 3.16 14.26
C LEU A 282 -8.94 2.00 15.05
N GLY A 283 -9.50 2.30 16.21
CA GLY A 283 -10.11 1.34 17.11
C GLY A 283 -9.14 0.85 18.19
N PRO A 284 -9.59 -0.02 19.09
CA PRO A 284 -8.79 -0.46 20.23
C PRO A 284 -7.63 -1.34 19.79
N VAL A 285 -6.43 -1.02 20.28
CA VAL A 285 -5.24 -1.88 20.19
C VAL A 285 -5.23 -2.82 21.38
N LYS A 286 -5.21 -4.12 21.11
CA LYS A 286 -5.18 -5.15 22.16
C LYS A 286 -3.77 -5.73 22.32
N THR A 287 -3.38 -6.03 23.56
CA THR A 287 -2.19 -6.82 23.89
C THR A 287 -2.41 -8.31 23.58
N ASN A 288 -1.34 -9.10 23.61
CA ASN A 288 -1.40 -10.55 23.33
C ASN A 288 -2.33 -11.32 24.27
N ASP A 289 -2.56 -10.82 25.50
CA ASP A 289 -3.49 -11.38 26.48
C ASP A 289 -4.93 -10.84 26.36
N GLY A 290 -5.23 -10.13 25.24
CA GLY A 290 -6.57 -9.62 24.92
C GLY A 290 -6.98 -8.34 25.64
N LYS A 291 -6.11 -7.77 26.51
CA LYS A 291 -6.41 -6.51 27.18
C LYS A 291 -6.26 -5.32 26.23
N ILE A 292 -7.06 -4.30 26.44
CA ILE A 292 -6.96 -3.06 25.66
C ILE A 292 -5.72 -2.29 26.15
N ALA A 293 -4.71 -2.18 25.27
CA ALA A 293 -3.53 -1.35 25.51
C ALA A 293 -3.79 0.13 25.23
N LYS A 294 -4.58 0.41 24.18
CA LYS A 294 -5.02 1.75 23.79
C LYS A 294 -6.46 1.66 23.28
N GLU A 295 -7.33 2.59 23.69
CA GLU A 295 -8.71 2.67 23.18
C GLU A 295 -8.76 3.19 21.73
N HIS A 296 -7.84 4.06 21.37
CA HIS A 296 -7.75 4.68 20.05
C HIS A 296 -6.37 4.40 19.45
N GLY A 297 -6.27 3.40 18.61
CA GLY A 297 -5.08 3.16 17.80
C GLY A 297 -4.88 4.26 16.75
N THR A 298 -3.64 4.54 16.43
CA THR A 298 -3.23 5.57 15.46
C THR A 298 -2.32 4.97 14.39
N LEU A 299 -1.97 5.73 13.38
CA LEU A 299 -1.00 5.29 12.37
C LEU A 299 0.38 4.91 12.96
N ALA A 300 0.73 5.45 14.15
CA ALA A 300 1.94 5.06 14.86
C ALA A 300 1.92 3.59 15.34
N ASP A 301 0.74 3.00 15.45
CA ASP A 301 0.56 1.62 15.88
C ASP A 301 0.49 0.65 14.67
N VAL A 302 0.60 1.16 13.44
CA VAL A 302 0.53 0.41 12.17
C VAL A 302 1.93 0.25 11.58
N SER A 303 2.24 -0.92 11.00
CA SER A 303 3.52 -1.11 10.32
C SER A 303 3.67 -0.16 9.13
N GLY A 304 4.89 0.33 8.88
CA GLY A 304 5.18 1.24 7.77
C GLY A 304 4.82 0.68 6.40
N ASP A 305 4.99 -0.63 6.23
CA ASP A 305 4.58 -1.38 5.03
C ASP A 305 3.06 -1.21 4.75
N LEU A 306 2.23 -1.36 5.77
CA LEU A 306 0.78 -1.20 5.62
C LEU A 306 0.39 0.25 5.29
N LEU A 307 1.08 1.24 5.86
CA LEU A 307 0.85 2.65 5.56
C LEU A 307 1.11 2.99 4.08
N GLY A 308 2.22 2.50 3.55
CA GLY A 308 2.55 2.65 2.14
C GLY A 308 1.51 2.03 1.22
N ARG A 309 1.01 0.85 1.56
CA ARG A 309 -0.05 0.17 0.80
C ARG A 309 -1.36 0.93 0.83
N VAL A 310 -1.79 1.38 2.01
CA VAL A 310 -3.01 2.20 2.15
C VAL A 310 -2.91 3.44 1.29
N PHE A 311 -1.77 4.13 1.34
CA PHE A 311 -1.55 5.34 0.55
C PHE A 311 -1.54 5.06 -0.95
N ASP A 312 -0.88 3.99 -1.40
CA ASP A 312 -0.84 3.57 -2.80
C ASP A 312 -2.23 3.20 -3.34
N VAL A 313 -3.03 2.46 -2.57
CA VAL A 313 -4.40 2.10 -2.97
C VAL A 313 -5.30 3.34 -2.96
N PHE A 314 -5.19 4.21 -1.97
CA PHE A 314 -5.91 5.48 -1.94
C PHE A 314 -5.60 6.34 -3.18
N LEU A 315 -4.35 6.45 -3.56
CA LEU A 315 -3.96 7.17 -4.78
C LEU A 315 -4.54 6.51 -6.02
N ARG A 316 -4.46 5.19 -6.11
CA ARG A 316 -4.95 4.44 -7.27
C ARG A 316 -6.46 4.61 -7.47
N ALA A 317 -7.26 4.40 -6.44
CA ALA A 317 -8.71 4.55 -6.49
C ALA A 317 -9.15 5.93 -6.98
N ASN A 318 -8.35 6.96 -6.69
CA ASN A 318 -8.68 8.34 -7.02
C ASN A 318 -8.07 8.84 -8.34
N PHE A 319 -6.93 8.29 -8.80
CA PHE A 319 -6.30 8.69 -10.07
C PHE A 319 -6.81 7.90 -11.27
N GLU A 320 -7.21 6.65 -11.12
CA GLU A 320 -7.69 5.80 -12.22
C GLU A 320 -9.13 6.13 -12.67
N SER A 321 -9.92 6.85 -11.83
CA SER A 321 -11.28 7.24 -12.19
C SER A 321 -11.30 8.36 -13.24
N LYS A 322 -11.58 7.99 -14.49
CA LYS A 322 -11.97 8.84 -15.64
C LYS A 322 -11.41 10.28 -15.68
N GLY A 323 -10.25 10.45 -16.31
CA GLY A 323 -9.73 11.78 -16.69
C GLY A 323 -8.60 12.32 -15.80
N GLY A 324 -8.09 11.52 -14.86
CA GLY A 324 -6.87 11.85 -14.12
C GLY A 324 -5.64 11.82 -15.04
N LEU A 325 -4.62 12.50 -14.66
CA LEU A 325 -3.30 12.80 -15.23
C LEU A 325 -2.63 11.79 -16.20
N GLY A 326 -3.33 10.75 -16.69
CA GLY A 326 -2.75 9.71 -17.54
C GLY A 326 -1.70 8.85 -16.84
N VAL A 327 -1.68 8.86 -15.50
CA VAL A 327 -0.76 8.08 -14.68
C VAL A 327 -1.39 6.71 -14.41
N TYR A 328 -0.75 5.67 -14.91
CA TYR A 328 -1.13 4.29 -14.61
C TYR A 328 -0.24 3.78 -13.47
N LEU A 329 -0.83 3.66 -12.29
CA LEU A 329 -0.13 3.08 -11.14
C LEU A 329 -0.06 1.55 -11.30
N THR A 330 1.13 0.98 -11.15
CA THR A 330 1.34 -0.48 -11.25
C THR A 330 0.58 -1.20 -10.15
N PRO A 331 -0.22 -2.24 -10.46
CA PRO A 331 -0.90 -3.03 -9.45
C PRO A 331 0.07 -3.62 -8.42
N ASN A 332 -0.35 -3.65 -7.16
CA ASN A 332 0.53 -4.10 -6.07
C ASN A 332 1.03 -5.54 -6.25
N PRO A 333 0.20 -6.52 -6.64
CA PRO A 333 0.68 -7.89 -6.89
C PRO A 333 1.78 -7.98 -7.93
N VAL A 334 1.75 -7.11 -8.96
CA VAL A 334 2.80 -7.06 -9.99
C VAL A 334 4.11 -6.53 -9.41
N LYS A 335 4.03 -5.43 -8.61
CA LYS A 335 5.21 -4.88 -7.92
C LYS A 335 5.83 -5.90 -6.97
N GLN A 336 4.99 -6.59 -6.18
CA GLN A 336 5.41 -7.64 -5.26
C GLN A 336 6.17 -8.75 -6.00
N ALA A 337 5.54 -9.37 -7.01
CA ALA A 337 6.15 -10.46 -7.76
C ALA A 337 7.49 -10.06 -8.42
N MET A 338 7.56 -8.86 -9.00
CA MET A 338 8.80 -8.37 -9.61
C MET A 338 9.92 -8.20 -8.57
N LEU A 339 9.59 -7.66 -7.41
CA LEU A 339 10.59 -7.41 -6.36
C LEU A 339 10.96 -8.68 -5.59
N GLU A 340 10.06 -9.63 -5.44
CA GLU A 340 10.38 -10.96 -4.87
C GLU A 340 11.38 -11.70 -5.76
N ILE A 341 11.17 -11.71 -7.08
CA ILE A 341 12.14 -12.28 -8.04
C ILE A 341 13.49 -11.57 -7.93
N ALA A 342 13.50 -10.23 -7.92
CA ALA A 342 14.73 -9.46 -7.81
C ALA A 342 15.46 -9.70 -6.48
N MET A 343 14.73 -9.79 -5.36
CA MET A 343 15.32 -10.08 -4.05
C MET A 343 15.89 -11.50 -3.97
N HIS A 344 15.25 -12.48 -4.64
CA HIS A 344 15.81 -13.82 -4.77
C HIS A 344 17.15 -13.79 -5.51
N ASP A 345 17.22 -13.10 -6.65
CA ASP A 345 18.46 -12.98 -7.42
C ASP A 345 19.57 -12.25 -6.63
N ILE A 346 19.19 -11.23 -5.84
CA ILE A 346 20.11 -10.51 -4.94
C ILE A 346 20.63 -11.44 -3.82
N ASP A 347 19.76 -12.29 -3.26
CA ASP A 347 20.14 -13.24 -2.21
C ASP A 347 21.09 -14.33 -2.72
N ASP A 348 21.00 -14.70 -4.00
CA ASP A 348 21.88 -15.68 -4.65
C ASP A 348 23.23 -15.07 -5.12
N ASP A 349 23.33 -13.74 -5.23
CA ASP A 349 24.57 -13.05 -5.62
C ASP A 349 25.35 -12.57 -4.38
N ASP A 350 26.55 -13.09 -4.16
CA ASP A 350 27.37 -12.80 -2.98
C ASP A 350 27.73 -11.30 -2.86
N GLU A 351 27.97 -10.61 -3.98
CA GLU A 351 28.32 -9.19 -3.99
C GLU A 351 27.10 -8.35 -3.64
N MET A 352 25.96 -8.61 -4.27
CA MET A 352 24.72 -7.87 -4.02
C MET A 352 24.22 -8.10 -2.60
N ARG A 353 24.26 -9.34 -2.11
CA ARG A 353 23.94 -9.67 -0.72
C ARG A 353 24.84 -8.94 0.28
N SER A 354 26.14 -8.86 0.01
CA SER A 354 27.10 -8.12 0.82
C SER A 354 26.81 -6.62 0.82
N ARG A 355 26.49 -6.02 -0.32
CA ARG A 355 26.12 -4.60 -0.43
C ARG A 355 24.86 -4.31 0.38
N LEU A 356 23.85 -5.17 0.30
CA LEU A 356 22.61 -5.05 1.08
C LEU A 356 22.87 -5.16 2.59
N ALA A 357 23.65 -6.18 3.01
CA ALA A 357 24.00 -6.41 4.42
C ALA A 357 24.86 -5.29 5.02
N ASN A 358 25.62 -4.57 4.20
CA ASN A 358 26.44 -3.44 4.63
C ASN A 358 25.71 -2.08 4.55
N GLY A 359 24.49 -2.04 4.00
CA GLY A 359 23.74 -0.80 3.79
C GLY A 359 24.24 0.08 2.65
N ASP A 360 24.93 -0.51 1.68
CA ASP A 360 25.50 0.16 0.49
C ASP A 360 24.67 -0.10 -0.77
N PHE A 361 23.55 -0.83 -0.63
CA PHE A 361 22.61 -1.13 -1.70
C PHE A 361 21.84 0.12 -2.16
N ARG A 362 21.59 0.22 -3.48
CA ARG A 362 20.90 1.36 -4.10
C ARG A 362 19.81 0.88 -5.06
N PHE A 363 18.61 1.34 -4.78
CA PHE A 363 17.40 1.11 -5.57
C PHE A 363 17.03 2.37 -6.37
N CYS A 364 16.52 2.18 -7.60
CA CYS A 364 16.02 3.29 -8.41
C CYS A 364 14.71 2.95 -9.13
N ASP A 365 13.79 3.92 -9.16
CA ASP A 365 12.66 3.95 -10.09
C ASP A 365 12.69 5.29 -10.86
N PRO A 366 13.16 5.28 -12.14
CA PRO A 366 13.30 6.49 -12.94
C PRO A 366 11.99 7.08 -13.48
N THR A 367 10.84 6.42 -13.26
CA THR A 367 9.48 6.92 -13.60
C THR A 367 8.52 6.61 -12.46
N CYS A 368 8.86 7.12 -11.29
CA CYS A 368 8.43 6.56 -10.02
C CYS A 368 6.94 6.73 -9.68
N GLY A 369 6.22 7.67 -10.31
CA GLY A 369 4.86 7.96 -9.91
C GLY A 369 4.76 8.25 -8.41
N SER A 370 3.91 7.52 -7.69
CA SER A 370 3.81 7.58 -6.20
C SER A 370 4.94 6.85 -5.48
N PHE A 371 5.93 6.34 -6.20
CA PHE A 371 7.04 5.52 -5.72
C PHE A 371 6.58 4.18 -5.12
N GLY A 372 5.59 3.57 -5.73
CA GLY A 372 5.05 2.29 -5.28
C GLY A 372 6.06 1.14 -5.35
N PHE A 373 6.97 1.10 -6.34
CA PHE A 373 8.08 0.14 -6.37
C PHE A 373 9.06 0.37 -5.22
N GLY A 374 9.40 1.62 -4.90
CA GLY A 374 10.27 1.94 -3.77
C GLY A 374 9.66 1.54 -2.42
N SER A 375 8.35 1.71 -2.26
CA SER A 375 7.58 1.27 -1.10
C SER A 375 7.68 -0.24 -0.89
N VAL A 376 7.42 -1.02 -1.95
CA VAL A 376 7.51 -2.49 -1.88
C VAL A 376 8.95 -2.95 -1.69
N ALA A 377 9.93 -2.30 -2.35
CA ALA A 377 11.35 -2.61 -2.17
C ALA A 377 11.80 -2.40 -0.71
N LEU A 378 11.36 -1.31 -0.07
CA LEU A 378 11.64 -1.05 1.34
C LEU A 378 11.11 -2.18 2.22
N SER A 379 9.86 -2.59 2.01
CA SER A 379 9.26 -3.71 2.75
C SER A 379 10.00 -5.04 2.56
N GLN A 380 10.38 -5.37 1.32
CA GLN A 380 11.11 -6.60 1.02
C GLN A 380 12.53 -6.59 1.60
N ILE A 381 13.20 -5.45 1.59
CA ILE A 381 14.52 -5.27 2.20
C ILE A 381 14.43 -5.42 3.72
N ASP A 382 13.44 -4.81 4.37
CA ASP A 382 13.22 -4.94 5.81
C ASP A 382 12.99 -6.41 6.20
N LYS A 383 12.12 -7.12 5.46
CA LYS A 383 11.90 -8.57 5.63
C LYS A 383 13.19 -9.38 5.45
N TRP A 384 13.97 -9.07 4.40
CA TRP A 384 15.24 -9.77 4.16
C TRP A 384 16.22 -9.59 5.33
N ILE A 385 16.34 -8.38 5.88
CA ILE A 385 17.18 -8.10 7.05
C ILE A 385 16.71 -8.90 8.26
N ASP A 386 15.39 -8.94 8.51
CA ASP A 386 14.83 -9.63 9.66
C ASP A 386 15.04 -11.14 9.61
N PHE A 387 14.86 -11.75 8.45
CA PHE A 387 14.82 -13.22 8.31
C PHE A 387 16.14 -13.83 7.88
N LYS A 388 16.97 -13.11 7.12
CA LYS A 388 18.21 -13.65 6.56
C LYS A 388 19.46 -13.27 7.35
N LEU A 389 19.46 -12.14 8.06
CA LEU A 389 20.61 -11.70 8.82
C LEU A 389 20.56 -12.18 10.28
N VAL A 390 21.66 -12.82 10.69
CA VAL A 390 21.87 -13.19 12.10
C VAL A 390 22.55 -12.03 12.82
N LEU A 391 21.76 -11.01 13.16
CA LEU A 391 22.20 -9.81 13.87
C LEU A 391 21.30 -9.56 15.10
N ALA A 392 21.82 -8.85 16.10
CA ALA A 392 20.99 -8.34 17.19
C ALA A 392 19.99 -7.29 16.67
N ASP A 393 18.84 -7.16 17.33
CA ASP A 393 17.72 -6.33 16.86
C ASP A 393 18.10 -4.86 16.69
N ASP A 394 18.91 -4.30 17.60
CA ASP A 394 19.45 -2.94 17.53
C ASP A 394 20.30 -2.72 16.27
N LYS A 395 21.08 -3.72 15.86
CA LYS A 395 21.89 -3.67 14.64
C LYS A 395 21.04 -3.80 13.38
N LYS A 396 20.02 -4.66 13.40
CA LYS A 396 19.04 -4.76 12.30
C LYS A 396 18.34 -3.43 12.09
N GLU A 397 17.86 -2.81 13.16
CA GLU A 397 17.16 -1.53 13.05
C GLU A 397 18.08 -0.40 12.59
N SER A 398 19.34 -0.37 13.06
CA SER A 398 20.35 0.56 12.56
C SER A 398 20.65 0.38 11.06
N LEU A 399 20.68 -0.87 10.57
CA LEU A 399 20.87 -1.17 9.16
C LEU A 399 19.67 -0.75 8.32
N LYS A 400 18.45 -1.06 8.77
CA LYS A 400 17.21 -0.61 8.13
C LYS A 400 17.18 0.92 8.02
N GLN A 401 17.51 1.63 9.11
CA GLN A 401 17.54 3.09 9.10
C GLN A 401 18.59 3.64 8.12
N LYS A 402 19.79 3.04 8.07
CA LYS A 402 20.81 3.42 7.08
C LYS A 402 20.30 3.27 5.65
N LEU A 403 19.63 2.16 5.33
CA LEU A 403 19.07 1.92 4.00
C LEU A 403 17.90 2.87 3.69
N ARG A 404 17.00 3.11 4.65
CA ARG A 404 15.92 4.11 4.50
C ARG A 404 16.46 5.50 4.18
N ASP A 405 17.57 5.87 4.77
CA ASP A 405 18.18 7.19 4.59
C ASP A 405 18.88 7.37 3.24
N CYS A 406 19.37 6.29 2.61
CA CYS A 406 20.25 6.45 1.46
C CYS A 406 20.04 5.47 0.28
N ALA A 407 19.20 4.44 0.44
CA ALA A 407 19.07 3.43 -0.61
C ALA A 407 18.11 3.82 -1.76
N PHE A 408 17.12 4.66 -1.51
CA PHE A 408 15.98 4.84 -2.41
C PHE A 408 16.11 6.11 -3.25
N THR A 409 16.05 5.95 -4.57
CA THR A 409 16.06 7.05 -5.53
C THR A 409 14.91 6.92 -6.51
N GLY A 410 14.22 8.02 -6.80
CA GLY A 410 13.14 8.08 -7.76
C GLY A 410 13.17 9.36 -8.59
N ALA A 411 12.56 9.32 -9.76
CA ALA A 411 12.36 10.50 -10.59
C ALA A 411 11.01 10.46 -11.30
N ASP A 412 10.37 11.60 -11.44
CA ASP A 412 9.13 11.73 -12.21
C ASP A 412 9.01 13.10 -12.87
N ALA A 413 8.29 13.15 -14.00
CA ALA A 413 8.06 14.39 -14.75
C ALA A 413 6.84 15.19 -14.24
N ALA A 414 6.09 14.67 -13.29
CA ALA A 414 4.96 15.35 -12.68
C ALA A 414 5.32 15.83 -11.26
N PRO A 415 5.42 17.15 -11.00
CA PRO A 415 5.78 17.68 -9.68
C PRO A 415 4.86 17.17 -8.55
N ARG A 416 3.57 16.97 -8.87
CA ARG A 416 2.57 16.41 -7.95
C ARG A 416 2.93 14.98 -7.54
N MET A 417 3.34 14.15 -8.49
CA MET A 417 3.74 12.77 -8.20
C MET A 417 5.01 12.73 -7.35
N VAL A 418 5.98 13.58 -7.62
CA VAL A 418 7.19 13.73 -6.78
C VAL A 418 6.83 14.08 -5.33
N MET A 419 5.92 15.01 -5.13
CA MET A 419 5.44 15.37 -3.79
C MET A 419 4.76 14.18 -3.10
N LEU A 420 3.83 13.50 -3.80
CA LEU A 420 3.12 12.33 -3.27
C LEU A 420 4.10 11.17 -2.95
N ALA A 421 5.07 10.93 -3.82
CA ALA A 421 6.11 9.92 -3.61
C ALA A 421 6.95 10.21 -2.34
N ARG A 422 7.33 11.47 -2.13
CA ARG A 422 8.06 11.90 -0.92
C ARG A 422 7.22 11.72 0.34
N VAL A 423 5.94 12.07 0.31
CA VAL A 423 5.03 11.85 1.43
C VAL A 423 4.86 10.35 1.70
N ASN A 424 4.70 9.54 0.65
CA ASN A 424 4.61 8.09 0.77
C ASN A 424 5.82 7.49 1.50
N MET A 425 7.02 7.85 1.05
CA MET A 425 8.25 7.35 1.70
C MET A 425 8.44 7.89 3.12
N ALA A 426 8.06 9.14 3.38
CA ALA A 426 8.12 9.73 4.72
C ALA A 426 7.19 8.99 5.70
N LEU A 427 5.97 8.61 5.27
CA LEU A 427 5.04 7.80 6.07
C LEU A 427 5.64 6.44 6.46
N GLN A 428 6.47 5.86 5.60
CA GLN A 428 7.13 4.58 5.83
C GLN A 428 8.47 4.69 6.55
N GLY A 429 8.81 5.86 7.09
CA GLY A 429 10.05 6.10 7.84
C GLY A 429 11.30 6.32 6.96
N ALA A 430 11.12 6.58 5.67
CA ALA A 430 12.21 6.91 4.73
C ALA A 430 12.10 8.36 4.16
N PRO A 431 12.07 9.40 5.03
CA PRO A 431 11.85 10.79 4.60
C PRO A 431 13.00 11.36 3.76
N LYS A 432 14.18 10.71 3.79
CA LYS A 432 15.37 11.14 3.04
C LYS A 432 15.51 10.47 1.66
N ALA A 433 14.50 9.69 1.23
CA ALA A 433 14.48 9.11 -0.11
C ALA A 433 14.69 10.22 -1.17
N GLN A 434 15.64 9.97 -2.09
CA GLN A 434 16.09 10.91 -3.11
C GLN A 434 15.09 10.90 -4.28
N ILE A 435 14.01 11.67 -4.19
CA ILE A 435 12.97 11.72 -5.21
C ILE A 435 12.98 13.09 -5.89
N PHE A 436 13.22 13.10 -7.21
CA PHE A 436 13.49 14.30 -7.99
C PHE A 436 12.41 14.56 -9.05
N TYR A 437 12.10 15.82 -9.26
CA TYR A 437 11.43 16.27 -10.47
C TYR A 437 12.42 16.31 -11.63
N THR A 438 12.04 15.75 -12.78
CA THR A 438 12.83 15.84 -14.02
C THR A 438 11.93 15.71 -15.24
N ASP A 439 12.15 16.54 -16.24
CA ASP A 439 11.44 16.44 -17.51
C ASP A 439 11.82 15.19 -18.30
N ASN A 440 13.00 14.62 -18.04
CA ASN A 440 13.50 13.45 -18.74
C ASN A 440 14.48 12.64 -17.85
N SER A 441 14.03 11.52 -17.35
CA SER A 441 14.82 10.63 -16.49
C SER A 441 16.01 9.99 -17.21
N LEU A 442 16.00 9.90 -18.53
CA LEU A 442 17.10 9.31 -19.31
C LEU A 442 18.30 10.26 -19.47
N THR A 443 18.09 11.56 -19.29
CA THR A 443 19.12 12.58 -19.51
C THR A 443 19.42 13.43 -18.29
N THR A 444 18.73 13.20 -17.18
CA THR A 444 18.95 13.96 -15.95
C THR A 444 20.27 13.61 -15.28
N ASN A 445 20.96 14.61 -14.76
CA ASN A 445 22.17 14.42 -13.96
C ASN A 445 21.87 13.89 -12.53
N ALA A 446 20.59 13.92 -12.10
CA ALA A 446 20.17 13.40 -10.81
C ALA A 446 20.27 11.86 -10.73
N LEU A 447 20.15 11.17 -11.87
CA LEU A 447 20.31 9.71 -11.98
C LEU A 447 21.65 9.40 -12.61
N LYS A 448 22.65 9.14 -11.79
CA LYS A 448 24.01 8.87 -12.27
C LYS A 448 24.12 7.47 -12.89
N PRO A 449 24.82 7.32 -14.03
CA PRO A 449 25.10 6.01 -14.61
C PRO A 449 25.86 5.10 -13.62
N ASN A 450 25.55 3.80 -13.63
CA ASN A 450 26.23 2.78 -12.82
C ASN A 450 26.18 3.03 -11.30
N SER A 451 25.13 3.70 -10.82
CA SER A 451 24.98 4.04 -9.39
C SER A 451 23.93 3.22 -8.66
N PHE A 452 23.22 2.33 -9.35
CA PHE A 452 22.12 1.57 -8.78
C PHE A 452 22.35 0.08 -8.94
N ASP A 453 21.98 -0.67 -7.92
CA ASP A 453 22.08 -2.13 -7.87
C ASP A 453 20.80 -2.78 -8.42
N LEU A 454 19.64 -2.14 -8.18
CA LEU A 454 18.36 -2.60 -8.68
C LEU A 454 17.57 -1.42 -9.26
N ILE A 455 17.04 -1.61 -10.46
CA ILE A 455 16.11 -0.67 -11.11
C ILE A 455 14.82 -1.42 -11.40
N CYS A 456 13.73 -0.98 -10.78
CA CYS A 456 12.37 -1.45 -11.08
C CYS A 456 11.51 -0.26 -11.47
N THR A 457 10.86 -0.33 -12.63
CA THR A 457 10.07 0.78 -13.14
C THR A 457 8.95 0.31 -14.06
N ASN A 458 7.89 1.12 -14.15
CA ASN A 458 6.83 1.01 -15.14
C ASN A 458 6.82 2.31 -15.98
N PRO A 459 7.57 2.38 -17.09
CA PRO A 459 7.65 3.60 -17.88
C PRO A 459 6.32 3.93 -18.54
N PRO A 460 6.07 5.21 -18.89
CA PRO A 460 4.82 5.61 -19.52
C PRO A 460 4.59 4.91 -20.86
N PHE A 461 3.36 4.47 -21.08
CA PHE A 461 2.95 3.79 -22.32
C PHE A 461 2.64 4.81 -23.40
N GLY A 462 3.27 4.71 -24.53
CA GLY A 462 2.94 5.47 -25.73
C GLY A 462 4.14 6.08 -26.44
N THR A 463 3.88 6.51 -27.69
CA THR A 463 4.88 7.21 -28.48
C THR A 463 5.11 8.59 -27.86
N PRO A 464 6.37 9.02 -27.66
CA PRO A 464 6.65 10.38 -27.23
C PRO A 464 5.91 11.38 -28.12
N LYS A 465 5.04 12.18 -27.53
CA LYS A 465 4.41 13.29 -28.27
C LYS A 465 5.47 14.36 -28.43
N PHE A 466 6.10 14.38 -29.59
CA PHE A 466 6.94 15.51 -29.96
C PHE A 466 6.04 16.73 -30.07
N ASP A 467 6.33 17.74 -29.27
CA ASP A 467 5.62 19.01 -29.36
C ASP A 467 5.81 19.54 -30.79
N LYS A 468 4.74 19.62 -31.55
CA LYS A 468 4.72 20.25 -32.84
C LYS A 468 4.75 21.77 -32.65
N GLY A 469 5.75 22.25 -31.91
CA GLY A 469 6.04 23.68 -31.86
C GLY A 469 6.26 24.21 -33.28
N LYS A 470 6.12 25.51 -33.47
CA LYS A 470 6.22 26.20 -34.79
C LYS A 470 7.41 25.79 -35.65
N ASN A 471 8.34 24.97 -35.13
CA ASN A 471 9.52 24.42 -35.81
C ASN A 471 9.66 22.92 -35.48
N GLY A 472 8.75 22.08 -36.01
CA GLY A 472 8.71 20.61 -35.79
C GLY A 472 9.99 19.83 -36.18
N GLN A 473 11.01 20.46 -36.69
CA GLN A 473 12.33 19.85 -36.92
C GLN A 473 13.22 19.82 -35.66
N ASN A 474 13.05 20.76 -34.72
CA ASN A 474 13.93 20.84 -33.52
C ASN A 474 13.63 19.76 -32.47
N SER A 475 12.40 19.27 -32.37
CA SER A 475 12.06 18.25 -31.37
C SER A 475 12.59 16.86 -31.73
N LYS A 476 12.63 16.50 -33.02
CA LYS A 476 13.20 15.21 -33.47
C LYS A 476 14.72 15.22 -33.33
N ALA A 477 15.37 16.32 -33.72
CA ALA A 477 16.83 16.48 -33.60
C ALA A 477 17.27 16.47 -32.12
N ASN A 478 16.52 17.11 -31.21
CA ASN A 478 16.77 17.09 -29.78
C ASN A 478 16.56 15.68 -29.19
N TYR A 479 15.57 14.94 -29.65
CA TYR A 479 15.36 13.55 -29.23
C TYR A 479 16.50 12.66 -29.69
N GLU A 480 16.92 12.77 -30.97
CA GLU A 480 18.03 12.02 -31.52
C GLU A 480 19.36 12.35 -30.81
N ALA A 481 19.61 13.64 -30.50
CA ALA A 481 20.77 14.07 -29.73
C ALA A 481 20.72 13.57 -28.27
N ASN A 482 19.55 13.59 -27.63
CA ASN A 482 19.38 13.05 -26.28
C ASN A 482 19.53 11.54 -26.26
N MET A 483 19.03 10.83 -27.27
CA MET A 483 19.22 9.39 -27.38
C MET A 483 20.70 9.04 -27.66
N GLU A 484 21.41 9.84 -28.45
CA GLU A 484 22.84 9.65 -28.67
C GLU A 484 23.65 9.93 -27.40
N GLN A 485 23.24 10.88 -26.57
CA GLN A 485 23.84 11.14 -25.26
C GLN A 485 23.59 9.99 -24.27
N VAL A 486 22.36 9.46 -24.21
CA VAL A 486 22.00 8.30 -23.39
C VAL A 486 22.70 7.03 -23.84
N LEU A 487 22.77 6.82 -25.14
CA LEU A 487 23.45 5.66 -25.75
C LEU A 487 24.93 5.88 -25.98
N GLY A 488 25.48 7.05 -25.69
CA GLY A 488 26.77 7.55 -26.14
C GLY A 488 27.99 6.70 -25.84
N GLY A 489 27.87 5.73 -24.93
CA GLY A 489 28.87 4.70 -24.70
C GLY A 489 28.42 3.29 -25.09
N PHE A 490 27.13 3.08 -25.31
CA PHE A 490 26.54 1.78 -25.59
C PHE A 490 26.02 1.74 -27.04
N ARG A 491 26.80 1.18 -27.93
CA ARG A 491 26.30 0.81 -29.26
C ARG A 491 26.04 -0.68 -29.28
N PRO A 492 24.75 -1.10 -29.31
CA PRO A 492 24.44 -2.52 -29.42
C PRO A 492 25.12 -3.11 -30.63
N THR A 493 25.74 -4.28 -30.48
CA THR A 493 26.34 -4.97 -31.61
C THR A 493 25.28 -5.27 -32.67
N LYS A 494 25.69 -5.34 -33.94
CA LYS A 494 24.77 -5.70 -35.05
C LYS A 494 23.96 -6.96 -34.71
N LYS A 495 24.55 -7.94 -34.05
CA LYS A 495 23.89 -9.18 -33.62
C LYS A 495 22.71 -8.90 -32.63
N VAL A 496 22.87 -7.97 -31.71
CA VAL A 496 21.81 -7.58 -30.74
C VAL A 496 20.68 -6.86 -31.47
N VAL A 497 21.03 -5.94 -32.38
CA VAL A 497 20.04 -5.20 -33.21
C VAL A 497 19.24 -6.16 -34.10
N ASP A 498 19.95 -7.07 -34.75
CA ASP A 498 19.31 -8.07 -35.64
C ASP A 498 18.41 -9.01 -34.86
N SER A 499 18.81 -9.45 -33.66
CA SER A 499 18.00 -10.28 -32.78
C SER A 499 16.75 -9.53 -32.27
N TYR A 500 16.88 -8.26 -31.92
CA TYR A 500 15.76 -7.42 -31.50
C TYR A 500 14.76 -7.21 -32.64
N ASN A 501 15.25 -6.90 -33.83
CA ASN A 501 14.40 -6.71 -35.02
C ASN A 501 13.68 -8.00 -35.40
N ALA A 502 14.34 -9.14 -35.36
CA ALA A 502 13.72 -10.43 -35.63
C ALA A 502 12.62 -10.76 -34.58
N TRP A 503 12.85 -10.48 -33.31
CA TRP A 503 11.86 -10.62 -32.26
C TRP A 503 10.70 -9.67 -32.47
N TYR A 504 10.95 -8.39 -32.74
CA TYR A 504 9.93 -7.37 -33.00
C TYR A 504 9.04 -7.73 -34.19
N ASP A 505 9.62 -8.18 -35.30
CA ASP A 505 8.89 -8.62 -36.47
C ASP A 505 8.02 -9.85 -36.17
N HIS A 506 8.53 -10.78 -35.35
CA HIS A 506 7.76 -11.96 -34.93
C HIS A 506 6.56 -11.60 -34.04
N VAL A 507 6.71 -10.65 -33.14
CA VAL A 507 5.61 -10.17 -32.26
C VAL A 507 4.59 -9.36 -33.04
N LYS A 508 5.00 -8.60 -34.05
CA LYS A 508 4.11 -7.79 -34.89
C LYS A 508 3.25 -8.61 -35.87
N MET A 509 3.70 -9.84 -36.16
CA MET A 509 2.95 -10.77 -37.03
C MET A 509 1.91 -11.62 -36.28
N LYS A 510 1.88 -11.57 -34.96
CA LYS A 510 0.85 -12.18 -34.09
C LYS A 510 -0.15 -11.14 -33.64
#